data_462650da8caa6b77e9b59ef07bb0cda4
#
_entry.id   462650da8caa6b77e9b59ef07bb0cda4
#
_cell.length_a   1.000
_cell.length_b   1.000
_cell.length_c   1.000
_cell.angle_alpha   90.00
_cell.angle_beta   90.00
_cell.angle_gamma   90.00
#
_symmetry.space_group_name_H-M   'P 1'
#
loop_
_entity.id
_entity.type
_entity.pdbx_description
1 polymer ?
#
loop_
_entity_poly.entity_id
_entity_poly.type
_entity_poly.pdbx_seq_one_letter_code
_entity_poly.pdbx_strand_id
1 'polypeptide(L)'
;YNAEGNVEFIPGGPADPNAPKAGAKDLTEGQSKAVDFYQRARSSQIELERLNLAPDDLIALATQEVLPPSLANRFSDTDRRLYRSAAKNFAMATLRRESGAAITPEEITNQISIFFPGAGADAKERETLKRQRDLSILGLGSAAGPYGLEQANKNLQSLGFIDAQGN
;
A
#
# COMPACT_ATOMS: atom_id res chain seq x y z
N TYR A 1 -7.13 -15.81 47.32
CA TYR A 1 -7.30 -15.01 48.54
C TYR A 1 -5.93 -14.95 49.25
N ASN A 2 -5.49 -13.77 49.63
CA ASN A 2 -4.32 -13.64 50.50
C ASN A 2 -4.66 -14.04 51.96
N ALA A 3 -3.68 -14.10 52.84
CA ALA A 3 -3.85 -14.49 54.25
C ALA A 3 -4.87 -13.63 55.01
N GLU A 4 -5.25 -12.46 54.46
CA GLU A 4 -6.21 -11.49 55.04
C GLU A 4 -7.62 -11.62 54.39
N GLY A 5 -7.82 -12.58 53.50
CA GLY A 5 -9.12 -12.83 52.85
C GLY A 5 -9.42 -11.93 51.64
N ASN A 6 -8.47 -11.14 51.18
CA ASN A 6 -8.60 -10.27 50.01
C ASN A 6 -8.35 -11.07 48.72
N VAL A 7 -9.08 -10.72 47.65
CA VAL A 7 -8.84 -11.26 46.31
C VAL A 7 -7.57 -10.65 45.76
N GLU A 8 -6.54 -11.47 45.59
CA GLU A 8 -5.30 -11.08 44.96
C GLU A 8 -5.27 -11.58 43.51
N PHE A 9 -4.97 -10.69 42.57
CA PHE A 9 -4.88 -11.07 41.17
C PHE A 9 -3.58 -11.84 40.93
N ILE A 10 -3.65 -12.93 40.19
CA ILE A 10 -2.45 -13.63 39.72
C ILE A 10 -1.77 -12.71 38.72
N PRO A 11 -0.50 -12.27 38.94
CA PRO A 11 0.23 -11.42 37.99
C PRO A 11 0.24 -12.06 36.58
N GLY A 12 -0.22 -11.32 35.58
CA GLY A 12 -0.40 -11.82 34.21
C GLY A 12 -1.63 -12.68 33.95
N GLY A 13 -2.49 -12.88 34.97
CA GLY A 13 -3.75 -13.62 34.84
C GLY A 13 -4.84 -12.79 34.15
N PRO A 14 -5.94 -13.44 33.66
CA PRO A 14 -7.00 -12.76 32.88
C PRO A 14 -7.77 -11.71 33.68
N ALA A 15 -7.66 -11.67 35.01
CA ALA A 15 -8.29 -10.70 35.88
C ALA A 15 -7.31 -9.62 36.41
N ASP A 16 -6.04 -9.67 36.05
CA ASP A 16 -5.03 -8.66 36.41
C ASP A 16 -5.33 -7.36 35.63
N PRO A 17 -5.64 -6.23 36.31
CA PRO A 17 -5.90 -4.96 35.62
C PRO A 17 -4.66 -4.40 34.90
N ASN A 18 -3.47 -4.87 35.26
CA ASN A 18 -2.20 -4.52 34.63
C ASN A 18 -1.69 -5.61 33.66
N ALA A 19 -2.38 -6.74 33.57
CA ALA A 19 -2.05 -7.71 32.51
C ALA A 19 -2.17 -7.03 31.16
N PRO A 20 -1.22 -7.26 30.25
CA PRO A 20 -1.40 -6.84 28.87
C PRO A 20 -2.78 -7.35 28.44
N LYS A 21 -3.69 -6.44 28.09
CA LYS A 21 -5.07 -6.78 27.75
C LYS A 21 -5.02 -7.95 26.77
N ALA A 22 -5.53 -9.09 27.19
CA ALA A 22 -5.72 -10.26 26.33
C ALA A 22 -6.61 -9.81 25.18
N GLY A 23 -6.00 -9.41 24.07
CA GLY A 23 -6.66 -8.72 22.96
C GLY A 23 -5.75 -7.91 22.07
N ALA A 24 -4.47 -7.69 22.43
CA ALA A 24 -3.48 -7.38 21.41
C ALA A 24 -3.34 -8.66 20.59
N LYS A 25 -4.19 -8.83 19.58
CA LYS A 25 -4.06 -9.93 18.62
C LYS A 25 -2.74 -9.70 17.93
N ASP A 26 -1.73 -10.48 18.29
CA ASP A 26 -0.52 -10.54 17.50
C ASP A 26 -0.92 -10.92 16.09
N LEU A 27 -0.49 -10.12 15.13
CA LEU A 27 -0.70 -10.44 13.73
C LEU A 27 0.06 -11.74 13.42
N THR A 28 -0.57 -12.65 12.72
CA THR A 28 0.16 -13.77 12.15
C THR A 28 1.22 -13.25 11.17
N GLU A 29 2.23 -14.05 10.87
CA GLU A 29 3.27 -13.67 9.89
C GLU A 29 2.65 -13.29 8.54
N GLY A 30 1.64 -14.02 8.08
CA GLY A 30 0.91 -13.70 6.85
C GLY A 30 0.18 -12.36 6.92
N GLN A 31 -0.47 -12.05 8.05
CA GLN A 31 -1.12 -10.77 8.26
C GLN A 31 -0.13 -9.61 8.34
N SER A 32 1.00 -9.78 9.04
CA SER A 32 2.07 -8.77 9.10
C SER A 32 2.61 -8.46 7.71
N LYS A 33 2.88 -9.47 6.90
CA LYS A 33 3.30 -9.28 5.50
C LYS A 33 2.23 -8.56 4.67
N ALA A 34 0.96 -8.91 4.87
CA ALA A 34 -0.15 -8.25 4.17
C ALA A 34 -0.30 -6.77 4.57
N VAL A 35 -0.07 -6.43 5.85
CA VAL A 35 -0.01 -5.04 6.34
C VAL A 35 1.08 -4.26 5.59
N ASP A 36 2.30 -4.80 5.52
CA ASP A 36 3.41 -4.15 4.82
C ASP A 36 3.12 -3.91 3.33
N PHE A 37 2.57 -4.91 2.65
CA PHE A 37 2.21 -4.79 1.24
C PHE A 37 1.06 -3.83 1.01
N TYR A 38 0.05 -3.85 1.86
CA TYR A 38 -1.05 -2.90 1.81
C TYR A 38 -0.56 -1.46 1.97
N GLN A 39 0.28 -1.20 2.97
CA GLN A 39 0.84 0.15 3.21
C GLN A 39 1.62 0.64 2.00
N ARG A 40 2.47 -0.20 1.41
CA ARG A 40 3.26 0.15 0.21
C ARG A 40 2.37 0.42 -1.00
N ALA A 41 1.38 -0.43 -1.26
CA ALA A 41 0.47 -0.24 -2.38
C ALA A 41 -0.40 1.00 -2.19
N ARG A 42 -0.96 1.20 -0.98
CA ARG A 42 -1.83 2.35 -0.68
C ARG A 42 -1.06 3.67 -0.71
N SER A 43 0.12 3.75 -0.08
CA SER A 43 0.95 4.97 -0.14
C SER A 43 1.37 5.30 -1.58
N SER A 44 1.73 4.29 -2.38
CA SER A 44 2.05 4.49 -3.79
C SER A 44 0.87 5.04 -4.58
N GLN A 45 -0.34 4.53 -4.35
CA GLN A 45 -1.56 5.03 -5.00
C GLN A 45 -1.84 6.49 -4.61
N ILE A 46 -1.67 6.84 -3.34
CA ILE A 46 -1.84 8.21 -2.83
C ILE A 46 -0.83 9.16 -3.46
N GLU A 47 0.44 8.76 -3.57
CA GLU A 47 1.46 9.58 -4.25
C GLU A 47 1.11 9.81 -5.73
N LEU A 48 0.61 8.79 -6.43
CA LEU A 48 0.15 8.93 -7.81
C LEU A 48 -1.03 9.91 -7.93
N GLU A 49 -1.97 9.87 -6.98
CA GLU A 49 -3.11 10.79 -6.93
C GLU A 49 -2.67 12.23 -6.61
N ARG A 50 -1.71 12.41 -5.72
CA ARG A 50 -1.13 13.73 -5.37
C ARG A 50 -0.41 14.40 -6.53
N LEU A 51 0.20 13.64 -7.42
CA LEU A 51 0.84 14.17 -8.61
C LEU A 51 -0.17 14.81 -9.57
N ASN A 52 -1.47 14.49 -9.41
CA ASN A 52 -2.59 15.05 -10.18
C ASN A 52 -2.31 15.15 -11.68
N LEU A 53 -1.64 14.14 -12.23
CA LEU A 53 -1.25 14.10 -13.63
C LEU A 53 -2.47 13.84 -14.51
N ALA A 54 -2.56 14.55 -15.61
CA ALA A 54 -3.58 14.27 -16.62
C ALA A 54 -3.41 12.83 -17.15
N PRO A 55 -4.48 12.14 -17.52
CA PRO A 55 -4.40 10.74 -17.96
C PRO A 55 -3.41 10.51 -19.10
N ASP A 56 -3.30 11.45 -20.05
CA ASP A 56 -2.36 11.35 -21.17
C ASP A 56 -0.90 11.51 -20.74
N ASP A 57 -0.68 12.23 -19.65
CA ASP A 57 0.64 12.43 -19.06
C ASP A 57 1.16 11.17 -18.36
N LEU A 58 0.26 10.39 -17.76
CA LEU A 58 0.59 9.13 -17.10
C LEU A 58 1.16 8.09 -18.07
N ILE A 59 0.64 8.05 -19.30
CA ILE A 59 1.09 7.14 -20.36
C ILE A 59 2.55 7.42 -20.73
N ALA A 60 2.86 8.69 -20.95
CA ALA A 60 4.22 9.10 -21.34
C ALA A 60 5.23 8.84 -20.23
N LEU A 61 4.82 9.00 -18.97
CA LEU A 61 5.68 8.80 -17.80
C LEU A 61 5.93 7.32 -17.47
N ALA A 62 4.96 6.46 -17.75
CA ALA A 62 5.08 5.03 -17.46
C ALA A 62 5.94 4.29 -18.51
N THR A 63 5.87 4.68 -19.77
CA THR A 63 6.38 3.89 -20.91
C THR A 63 7.65 4.44 -21.57
N GLN A 64 8.03 5.68 -21.32
CA GLN A 64 9.12 6.32 -22.06
C GLN A 64 10.26 6.74 -21.13
N GLU A 65 11.47 6.29 -21.44
CA GLU A 65 12.70 6.81 -20.81
C GLU A 65 12.96 8.26 -21.23
N VAL A 66 12.59 8.62 -22.45
CA VAL A 66 12.73 9.96 -23.00
C VAL A 66 11.36 10.47 -23.43
N LEU A 67 10.87 11.55 -22.79
CA LEU A 67 9.63 12.18 -23.17
C LEU A 67 9.76 12.97 -24.47
N PRO A 68 8.73 12.98 -25.34
CA PRO A 68 8.67 13.90 -26.48
C PRO A 68 8.84 15.35 -26.01
N PRO A 69 9.45 16.24 -26.82
CA PRO A 69 9.67 17.64 -26.45
C PRO A 69 8.41 18.37 -26.03
N SER A 70 7.24 18.00 -26.58
CA SER A 70 5.93 18.56 -26.22
C SER A 70 5.50 18.26 -24.78
N LEU A 71 5.98 17.18 -24.20
CA LEU A 71 5.67 16.77 -22.83
C LEU A 71 6.83 17.04 -21.86
N ALA A 72 8.07 17.14 -22.34
CA ALA A 72 9.25 17.34 -21.52
C ALA A 72 9.18 18.61 -20.66
N ASN A 73 8.51 19.66 -21.15
CA ASN A 73 8.33 20.94 -20.44
C ASN A 73 7.15 20.94 -19.45
N ARG A 74 6.29 19.92 -19.45
CA ARG A 74 5.09 19.86 -18.57
C ARG A 74 5.38 19.21 -17.24
N PHE A 75 6.47 18.45 -17.13
CA PHE A 75 6.82 17.70 -15.92
C PHE A 75 8.23 18.01 -15.49
N SER A 76 8.40 18.24 -14.20
CA SER A 76 9.73 18.30 -13.62
C SER A 76 10.37 16.89 -13.64
N ASP A 77 11.70 16.82 -13.62
CA ASP A 77 12.41 15.57 -13.45
C ASP A 77 12.03 14.88 -12.11
N THR A 78 11.61 15.67 -11.15
CA THR A 78 11.15 15.20 -9.85
C THR A 78 9.81 14.46 -10.00
N ASP A 79 8.81 15.02 -10.69
CA ASP A 79 7.52 14.38 -10.89
C ASP A 79 7.66 13.05 -11.62
N ARG A 80 8.52 13.01 -12.64
CA ARG A 80 8.84 11.77 -13.36
C ARG A 80 9.44 10.70 -12.47
N ARG A 81 10.38 11.08 -11.61
CA ARG A 81 11.01 10.13 -10.67
C ARG A 81 10.01 9.64 -9.62
N LEU A 82 9.17 10.53 -9.10
CA LEU A 82 8.13 10.18 -8.12
C LEU A 82 7.13 9.22 -8.72
N TYR A 83 6.63 9.50 -9.92
CA TYR A 83 5.71 8.61 -10.62
C TYR A 83 6.29 7.21 -10.83
N ARG A 84 7.50 7.12 -11.40
CA ARG A 84 8.18 5.84 -11.64
C ARG A 84 8.44 5.08 -10.33
N SER A 85 8.84 5.78 -9.28
CA SER A 85 9.05 5.20 -7.96
C SER A 85 7.76 4.64 -7.39
N ALA A 86 6.67 5.40 -7.43
CA ALA A 86 5.36 4.97 -6.94
C ALA A 86 4.84 3.76 -7.74
N ALA A 87 4.91 3.81 -9.08
CA ALA A 87 4.49 2.69 -9.93
C ALA A 87 5.29 1.41 -9.66
N LYS A 88 6.61 1.53 -9.50
CA LYS A 88 7.50 0.41 -9.14
C LYS A 88 7.18 -0.15 -7.77
N ASN A 89 6.98 0.71 -6.76
CA ASN A 89 6.66 0.28 -5.40
C ASN A 89 5.31 -0.44 -5.35
N PHE A 90 4.30 0.03 -6.09
CA PHE A 90 3.02 -0.63 -6.25
C PHE A 90 3.17 -2.03 -6.87
N ALA A 91 3.87 -2.11 -8.00
CA ALA A 91 4.13 -3.38 -8.68
C ALA A 91 4.87 -4.38 -7.78
N MET A 92 5.88 -3.93 -7.05
CA MET A 92 6.61 -4.78 -6.10
C MET A 92 5.75 -5.24 -4.92
N ALA A 93 4.84 -4.40 -4.41
CA ALA A 93 3.94 -4.79 -3.33
C ALA A 93 2.97 -5.90 -3.74
N THR A 94 2.47 -5.84 -4.98
CA THR A 94 1.57 -6.87 -5.53
C THR A 94 2.30 -8.16 -5.90
N LEU A 95 3.47 -8.08 -6.54
CA LEU A 95 4.28 -9.25 -6.92
C LEU A 95 4.78 -10.04 -5.71
N ARG A 96 5.25 -9.37 -4.67
CA ARG A 96 5.78 -10.06 -3.46
C ARG A 96 4.73 -10.85 -2.71
N ARG A 97 3.47 -10.48 -2.84
CA ARG A 97 2.37 -11.28 -2.31
C ARG A 97 2.27 -12.65 -2.98
N GLU A 98 2.57 -12.71 -4.28
CA GLU A 98 2.34 -13.89 -5.11
C GLU A 98 3.56 -14.81 -5.17
N SER A 99 4.75 -14.21 -5.15
CA SER A 99 5.99 -14.96 -5.31
C SER A 99 6.84 -14.88 -4.08
N GLY A 100 7.09 -15.62 -3.20
CA GLY A 100 8.08 -15.51 -2.10
C GLY A 100 9.55 -15.43 -2.54
N ALA A 101 9.80 -15.35 -3.87
CA ALA A 101 11.12 -15.39 -4.50
C ALA A 101 11.68 -13.97 -4.80
N ALA A 102 12.93 -13.90 -5.25
CA ALA A 102 13.53 -12.68 -5.76
C ALA A 102 12.81 -12.26 -7.07
N ILE A 103 12.43 -10.99 -7.15
CA ILE A 103 11.70 -10.42 -8.29
C ILE A 103 12.71 -9.87 -9.29
N THR A 104 12.59 -10.26 -10.54
CA THR A 104 13.44 -9.76 -11.62
C THR A 104 12.98 -8.40 -12.14
N PRO A 105 13.86 -7.61 -12.79
CA PRO A 105 13.47 -6.36 -13.42
C PRO A 105 12.37 -6.53 -14.49
N GLU A 106 12.39 -7.63 -15.23
CA GLU A 106 11.40 -7.96 -16.24
C GLU A 106 10.03 -8.21 -15.64
N GLU A 107 9.94 -8.93 -14.52
CA GLU A 107 8.69 -9.15 -13.79
C GLU A 107 8.10 -7.83 -13.28
N ILE A 108 8.93 -6.91 -12.78
CA ILE A 108 8.48 -5.59 -12.35
C ILE A 108 7.92 -4.81 -13.54
N THR A 109 8.60 -4.82 -14.67
CA THR A 109 8.16 -4.12 -15.88
C THR A 109 6.83 -4.68 -16.39
N ASN A 110 6.70 -6.00 -16.43
CA ASN A 110 5.45 -6.66 -16.81
C ASN A 110 4.32 -6.32 -15.83
N GLN A 111 4.59 -6.30 -14.53
CA GLN A 111 3.59 -5.96 -13.54
C GLN A 111 3.15 -4.49 -13.64
N ILE A 112 4.07 -3.58 -13.95
CA ILE A 112 3.71 -2.18 -14.22
C ILE A 112 2.73 -2.11 -15.40
N SER A 113 2.96 -2.86 -16.48
CA SER A 113 2.08 -2.86 -17.65
C SER A 113 0.66 -3.42 -17.37
N ILE A 114 0.51 -4.25 -16.35
CA ILE A 114 -0.81 -4.77 -15.92
C ILE A 114 -1.64 -3.71 -15.18
N PHE A 115 -0.99 -2.84 -14.44
CA PHE A 115 -1.67 -1.88 -13.55
C PHE A 115 -1.65 -0.45 -14.06
N PHE A 116 -0.79 -0.12 -15.00
CA PHE A 116 -0.59 1.24 -15.49
C PHE A 116 -0.79 1.33 -16.99
N PRO A 117 -1.45 2.39 -17.47
CA PRO A 117 -1.77 2.52 -18.89
C PRO A 117 -0.50 2.62 -19.75
N GLY A 118 -0.50 1.92 -20.86
CA GLY A 118 0.51 2.03 -21.92
C GLY A 118 0.24 3.20 -22.85
N ALA A 119 1.18 3.41 -23.80
CA ALA A 119 0.99 4.41 -24.85
C ALA A 119 -0.27 4.11 -25.67
N GLY A 120 -1.12 5.11 -25.86
CA GLY A 120 -2.37 4.98 -26.62
C GLY A 120 -3.57 4.46 -25.82
N ALA A 121 -3.42 4.22 -24.51
CA ALA A 121 -4.55 3.79 -23.68
C ALA A 121 -5.68 4.82 -23.67
N ASP A 122 -6.91 4.38 -23.93
CA ASP A 122 -8.08 5.21 -23.89
C ASP A 122 -8.63 5.44 -22.47
N ALA A 123 -9.67 6.27 -22.34
CA ALA A 123 -10.26 6.58 -21.04
C ALA A 123 -10.83 5.34 -20.33
N LYS A 124 -11.40 4.40 -21.09
CA LYS A 124 -12.00 3.18 -20.55
C LYS A 124 -10.91 2.23 -20.02
N GLU A 125 -9.83 2.09 -20.76
CA GLU A 125 -8.67 1.28 -20.35
C GLU A 125 -8.06 1.84 -19.06
N ARG A 126 -7.84 3.16 -19.00
CA ARG A 126 -7.30 3.85 -17.80
C ARG A 126 -8.18 3.64 -16.57
N GLU A 127 -9.49 3.77 -16.72
CA GLU A 127 -10.45 3.53 -15.64
C GLU A 127 -10.42 2.06 -15.20
N THR A 128 -10.32 1.13 -16.14
CA THR A 128 -10.21 -0.31 -15.85
C THR A 128 -8.94 -0.61 -15.05
N LEU A 129 -7.80 -0.08 -15.46
CA LEU A 129 -6.53 -0.27 -14.77
C LEU A 129 -6.54 0.37 -13.37
N LYS A 130 -7.17 1.54 -13.22
CA LYS A 130 -7.38 2.13 -11.88
C LYS A 130 -8.18 1.20 -10.98
N ARG A 131 -9.30 0.65 -11.46
CA ARG A 131 -10.11 -0.31 -10.69
C ARG A 131 -9.33 -1.57 -10.33
N GLN A 132 -8.47 -2.05 -11.20
CA GLN A 132 -7.59 -3.19 -10.88
C GLN A 132 -6.63 -2.87 -9.74
N ARG A 133 -6.04 -1.66 -9.72
CA ARG A 133 -5.21 -1.23 -8.58
C ARG A 133 -6.02 -1.15 -7.29
N ASP A 134 -7.21 -0.55 -7.34
CA ASP A 134 -8.09 -0.43 -6.17
C ASP A 134 -8.49 -1.81 -5.63
N LEU A 135 -8.81 -2.77 -6.50
CA LEU A 135 -9.09 -4.17 -6.11
C LEU A 135 -7.89 -4.87 -5.49
N SER A 136 -6.69 -4.61 -6.00
CA SER A 136 -5.46 -5.17 -5.44
C SER A 136 -5.18 -4.65 -4.04
N ILE A 137 -5.36 -3.34 -3.82
CA ILE A 137 -5.25 -2.72 -2.48
C ILE A 137 -6.30 -3.31 -1.54
N LEU A 138 -7.55 -3.44 -1.97
CA LEU A 138 -8.62 -4.05 -1.18
C LEU A 138 -8.28 -5.49 -0.80
N GLY A 139 -7.75 -6.26 -1.74
CA GLY A 139 -7.32 -7.64 -1.49
C GLY A 139 -6.18 -7.75 -0.47
N LEU A 140 -5.22 -6.82 -0.50
CA LEU A 140 -4.15 -6.73 0.49
C LEU A 140 -4.70 -6.37 1.88
N GLY A 141 -5.59 -5.39 1.96
CA GLY A 141 -6.26 -5.00 3.21
C GLY A 141 -7.10 -6.15 3.80
N SER A 142 -7.81 -6.88 2.96
CA SER A 142 -8.57 -8.06 3.41
C SER A 142 -7.65 -9.16 3.96
N ALA A 143 -6.49 -9.38 3.34
CA ALA A 143 -5.51 -10.37 3.82
C ALA A 143 -4.86 -9.96 5.15
N ALA A 144 -4.70 -8.66 5.41
CA ALA A 144 -4.22 -8.13 6.69
C ALA A 144 -5.21 -8.39 7.84
N GLY A 145 -6.48 -8.59 7.52
CA GLY A 145 -7.57 -8.70 8.49
C GLY A 145 -7.93 -7.37 9.16
N PRO A 146 -9.03 -7.29 9.90
CA PRO A 146 -9.52 -6.02 10.45
C PRO A 146 -8.50 -5.30 11.34
N TYR A 147 -7.84 -6.03 12.23
CA TYR A 147 -6.82 -5.46 13.11
C TYR A 147 -5.57 -5.00 12.36
N GLY A 148 -5.07 -5.81 11.43
CA GLY A 148 -3.93 -5.45 10.60
C GLY A 148 -4.21 -4.23 9.71
N LEU A 149 -5.41 -4.14 9.14
CA LEU A 149 -5.84 -2.99 8.36
C LEU A 149 -5.93 -1.72 9.21
N GLU A 150 -6.45 -1.81 10.43
CA GLU A 150 -6.48 -0.69 11.37
C GLU A 150 -5.06 -0.20 11.69
N GLN A 151 -4.12 -1.10 11.98
CA GLN A 151 -2.72 -0.75 12.23
C GLN A 151 -2.07 -0.10 11.00
N ALA A 152 -2.31 -0.65 9.81
CA ALA A 152 -1.81 -0.10 8.56
C ALA A 152 -2.29 1.34 8.34
N ASN A 153 -3.57 1.60 8.56
CA ASN A 153 -4.15 2.94 8.41
C ASN A 153 -3.61 3.92 9.45
N LYS A 154 -3.43 3.51 10.71
CA LYS A 154 -2.78 4.33 11.73
C LYS A 154 -1.35 4.73 11.34
N ASN A 155 -0.59 3.80 10.76
CA ASN A 155 0.75 4.08 10.28
C ASN A 155 0.74 5.07 9.11
N LEU A 156 -0.14 4.86 8.12
CA LEU A 156 -0.29 5.79 6.99
C LEU A 156 -0.71 7.20 7.46
N GLN A 157 -1.58 7.27 8.46
CA GLN A 157 -2.00 8.52 9.07
C GLN A 157 -0.85 9.22 9.80
N SER A 158 -0.08 8.50 10.61
CA SER A 158 1.07 9.05 11.34
C SER A 158 2.17 9.59 10.42
N LEU A 159 2.27 9.02 9.20
CA LEU A 159 3.18 9.44 8.15
C LEU A 159 2.59 10.53 7.22
N GLY A 160 1.35 10.96 7.46
CA GLY A 160 0.69 12.01 6.68
C GLY A 160 0.22 11.59 5.28
N PHE A 161 0.12 10.29 5.03
CA PHE A 161 -0.45 9.79 3.76
C PHE A 161 -1.97 9.96 3.70
N ILE A 162 -2.65 9.71 4.81
CA ILE A 162 -4.11 9.83 4.92
C ILE A 162 -4.48 10.74 6.10
N ASP A 163 -5.68 11.32 6.05
CA ASP A 163 -6.26 12.10 7.15
C ASP A 163 -6.91 11.20 8.23
N ALA A 164 -7.52 11.82 9.24
CA ALA A 164 -8.21 11.11 10.32
C ALA A 164 -9.42 10.30 9.84
N GLN A 165 -9.95 10.62 8.67
CA GLN A 165 -11.08 9.96 8.01
C GLN A 165 -10.63 8.82 7.08
N GLY A 166 -9.31 8.69 6.82
CA GLY A 166 -8.74 7.66 5.96
C GLY A 166 -8.69 8.03 4.47
N ASN A 167 -8.84 9.32 4.16
CA ASN A 167 -8.79 9.85 2.79
C ASN A 167 -7.38 10.32 2.42
#